data_f53cf2a4873404a1d768f436174985ab
#
_entry.id   f53cf2a4873404a1d768f436174985ab
#
_cell.length_a   1.000
_cell.length_b   1.000
_cell.length_c   1.000
_cell.angle_alpha   90.00
_cell.angle_beta   90.00
_cell.angle_gamma   90.00
#
_symmetry.space_group_name_H-M   'P 1'
#
loop_
_entity.id
_entity.type
_entity.pdbx_description
1 polymer ?
#
loop_
_entity_poly.entity_id
_entity_poly.type
_entity_poly.pdbx_seq_one_letter_code
_entity_poly.pdbx_strand_id
1 'polypeptide(L)'
;EIRLSLVGSEMCIRDSNNLGALYIAKNLGFILHSGFGMNFVNTLDLLWAEEYGIKDTELSFELDFKRINALGGNIPRGIISYGYLPLMLCRSCPVKGAGIDCKTCKNHSKMKDRLGKQFLLKCDGNCTEVLNCDLLFVPDKQNLTLLTSFNILRFSVENYVETVESLNELSLYPMLKDKLTYGLYRRGVN
;
A
#
# COMPACT_ATOMS: atom_id res chain seq x y z
N GLU A 1 2.25 -18.76 -16.83
CA GLU A 1 3.71 -18.90 -16.81
C GLU A 1 4.26 -17.98 -15.72
N ILE A 2 4.57 -18.59 -14.56
CA ILE A 2 5.23 -17.85 -13.47
C ILE A 2 6.66 -17.63 -13.94
N ARG A 3 7.01 -16.39 -14.27
CA ARG A 3 8.39 -16.05 -14.61
C ARG A 3 9.24 -16.15 -13.36
N LEU A 4 10.07 -17.18 -13.31
CA LEU A 4 11.13 -17.38 -12.31
C LEU A 4 12.30 -16.37 -12.45
N SER A 5 12.04 -15.13 -12.84
CA SER A 5 13.08 -14.11 -13.03
C SER A 5 13.42 -13.31 -11.77
N LEU A 6 12.95 -13.73 -10.62
CA LEU A 6 13.32 -13.19 -9.30
C LEU A 6 14.08 -14.23 -8.49
N VAL A 7 15.08 -14.85 -9.10
CA VAL A 7 16.05 -15.68 -8.39
C VAL A 7 17.18 -14.80 -7.90
N GLY A 8 16.90 -14.04 -6.84
CA GLY A 8 17.91 -13.66 -5.88
C GLY A 8 17.85 -14.67 -4.74
N SER A 9 18.89 -14.79 -3.92
CA SER A 9 19.06 -15.77 -2.85
C SER A 9 17.98 -15.76 -1.74
N GLU A 10 16.91 -15.01 -1.90
CA GLU A 10 15.77 -14.94 -1.01
C GLU A 10 14.49 -15.06 -1.84
N MET A 11 13.96 -16.28 -1.95
CA MET A 11 12.64 -16.50 -2.51
C MET A 11 11.58 -16.04 -1.52
N CYS A 12 11.33 -14.73 -1.49
CA CYS A 12 10.23 -14.15 -0.73
C CYS A 12 9.10 -13.81 -1.68
N ILE A 13 7.90 -14.35 -1.46
CA ILE A 13 6.70 -13.69 -1.95
C ILE A 13 6.42 -12.58 -0.95
N ARG A 14 6.93 -11.39 -1.26
CA ARG A 14 6.57 -10.19 -0.50
C ARG A 14 5.13 -9.80 -0.85
N ASP A 15 4.45 -9.27 0.16
CA ASP A 15 3.18 -8.58 0.02
C ASP A 15 2.05 -9.46 -0.53
N SER A 16 1.88 -10.65 0.03
CA SER A 16 0.67 -11.43 -0.23
C SER A 16 -0.57 -10.68 0.27
N ASN A 17 -1.40 -10.24 -0.66
CA ASN A 17 -2.58 -9.44 -0.38
C ASN A 17 -3.88 -10.27 -0.31
N ASN A 18 -3.77 -11.59 -0.31
CA ASN A 18 -4.92 -12.48 -0.16
C ASN A 18 -4.51 -13.87 0.37
N LEU A 19 -5.46 -14.56 1.00
CA LEU A 19 -5.26 -15.87 1.60
C LEU A 19 -4.83 -16.96 0.60
N GLY A 20 -5.31 -16.90 -0.64
CA GLY A 20 -4.94 -17.87 -1.67
C GLY A 20 -3.47 -17.80 -2.03
N ALA A 21 -2.92 -16.58 -2.15
CA ALA A 21 -1.50 -16.36 -2.41
C ALA A 21 -0.65 -16.85 -1.22
N LEU A 22 -1.05 -16.54 0.02
CA LEU A 22 -0.38 -17.04 1.22
C LEU A 22 -0.38 -18.59 1.29
N TYR A 23 -1.51 -19.21 0.99
CA TYR A 23 -1.61 -20.67 0.98
C TYR A 23 -0.67 -21.33 -0.04
N ILE A 24 -0.62 -20.79 -1.26
CA ILE A 24 0.28 -21.28 -2.31
C ILE A 24 1.75 -21.07 -1.89
N ALA A 25 2.09 -19.87 -1.40
CA ALA A 25 3.43 -19.55 -0.95
C ALA A 25 3.92 -20.48 0.17
N LYS A 26 3.05 -20.75 1.16
CA LYS A 26 3.33 -21.68 2.25
C LYS A 26 3.61 -23.08 1.75
N ASN A 27 2.79 -23.60 0.84
CA ASN A 27 2.97 -24.94 0.29
C ASN A 27 4.22 -25.08 -0.57
N LEU A 28 4.70 -23.99 -1.14
CA LEU A 28 5.96 -23.92 -1.90
C LEU A 28 7.20 -23.68 -1.01
N GLY A 29 7.02 -23.53 0.30
CA GLY A 29 8.12 -23.32 1.26
C GLY A 29 8.70 -21.91 1.24
N PHE A 30 7.97 -20.91 0.73
CA PHE A 30 8.43 -19.53 0.74
C PHE A 30 8.32 -18.89 2.12
N ILE A 31 9.16 -17.89 2.37
CA ILE A 31 9.01 -17.00 3.51
C ILE A 31 7.78 -16.12 3.27
N LEU A 32 6.85 -16.12 4.24
CA LEU A 32 5.59 -15.42 4.10
C LEU A 32 5.68 -14.00 4.65
N HIS A 33 5.29 -13.05 3.83
CA HIS A 33 5.05 -11.66 4.20
C HIS A 33 3.63 -11.30 3.78
N SER A 34 2.92 -10.52 4.58
CA SER A 34 1.57 -10.09 4.22
C SER A 34 1.47 -8.59 4.00
N GLY A 35 0.84 -8.20 2.90
CA GLY A 35 0.59 -6.81 2.56
C GLY A 35 -0.75 -6.30 3.12
N PHE A 36 -1.01 -5.02 2.95
CA PHE A 36 -2.21 -4.31 3.43
C PHE A 36 -3.54 -4.94 2.96
N GLY A 37 -3.54 -5.66 1.84
CA GLY A 37 -4.74 -6.34 1.31
C GLY A 37 -5.26 -7.48 2.18
N MET A 38 -4.47 -7.96 3.15
CA MET A 38 -4.95 -8.87 4.19
C MET A 38 -5.85 -8.19 5.20
N ASN A 39 -5.83 -6.86 5.22
CA ASN A 39 -6.67 -6.00 6.06
C ASN A 39 -6.63 -6.34 7.55
N PHE A 40 -5.45 -6.56 8.09
CA PHE A 40 -5.27 -6.83 9.52
C PHE A 40 -5.56 -5.58 10.35
N VAL A 41 -6.58 -5.67 11.20
CA VAL A 41 -7.14 -4.54 11.96
C VAL A 41 -7.24 -4.77 13.45
N ASN A 42 -6.98 -5.99 13.93
CA ASN A 42 -7.13 -6.33 15.34
C ASN A 42 -6.04 -7.32 15.82
N THR A 43 -5.97 -7.53 17.12
CA THR A 43 -4.99 -8.42 17.76
C THR A 43 -5.15 -9.88 17.32
N LEU A 44 -6.38 -10.35 17.10
CA LEU A 44 -6.61 -11.74 16.70
C LEU A 44 -6.06 -12.02 15.31
N ASP A 45 -6.17 -11.06 14.39
CA ASP A 45 -5.56 -11.16 13.06
C ASP A 45 -4.04 -11.35 13.16
N LEU A 46 -3.40 -10.59 14.05
CA LEU A 46 -1.95 -10.65 14.24
C LEU A 46 -1.50 -11.96 14.89
N LEU A 47 -2.24 -12.44 15.88
CA LEU A 47 -1.99 -13.76 16.50
C LEU A 47 -2.17 -14.89 15.49
N TRP A 48 -3.20 -14.82 14.66
CA TRP A 48 -3.39 -15.76 13.56
C TRP A 48 -2.22 -15.71 12.56
N ALA A 49 -1.74 -14.51 12.21
CA ALA A 49 -0.61 -14.35 11.30
C ALA A 49 0.68 -14.98 11.86
N GLU A 50 0.95 -14.80 13.17
CA GLU A 50 2.06 -15.45 13.88
C GLU A 50 1.93 -16.98 13.82
N GLU A 51 0.76 -17.53 14.15
CA GLU A 51 0.50 -18.97 14.14
C GLU A 51 0.59 -19.56 12.72
N TYR A 52 0.11 -18.80 11.73
CA TYR A 52 0.20 -19.22 10.33
C TYR A 52 1.64 -19.26 9.81
N GLY A 53 2.57 -18.56 10.46
CA GLY A 53 4.00 -18.50 10.11
C GLY A 53 4.37 -17.32 9.23
N ILE A 54 3.58 -16.25 9.22
CA ILE A 54 3.90 -14.99 8.56
C ILE A 54 5.01 -14.29 9.35
N LYS A 55 6.04 -13.81 8.65
CA LYS A 55 7.21 -13.20 9.27
C LYS A 55 6.99 -11.74 9.67
N ASP A 56 6.28 -11.01 8.83
CA ASP A 56 5.90 -9.63 9.07
C ASP A 56 4.64 -9.27 8.28
N THR A 57 3.99 -8.20 8.67
CA THR A 57 2.71 -7.77 8.08
C THR A 57 2.61 -6.28 7.91
N GLU A 58 1.95 -5.84 6.85
CA GLU A 58 1.44 -4.49 6.72
C GLU A 58 0.08 -4.41 7.39
N LEU A 59 -0.08 -3.40 8.27
CA LEU A 59 -1.37 -3.10 8.87
C LEU A 59 -2.29 -2.41 7.88
N SER A 60 -3.60 -2.57 8.09
CA SER A 60 -4.59 -1.82 7.33
C SER A 60 -4.39 -0.31 7.50
N PHE A 61 -4.43 0.42 6.40
CA PHE A 61 -4.39 1.90 6.41
C PHE A 61 -5.70 2.54 6.92
N GLU A 62 -6.69 1.74 7.28
CA GLU A 62 -7.92 2.20 7.94
C GLU A 62 -7.79 2.36 9.45
N LEU A 63 -6.69 1.87 10.04
CA LEU A 63 -6.41 2.02 11.46
C LEU A 63 -5.91 3.43 11.77
N ASP A 64 -6.37 3.98 12.88
CA ASP A 64 -5.76 5.18 13.46
C ASP A 64 -4.59 4.81 14.39
N PHE A 65 -3.75 5.78 14.72
CA PHE A 65 -2.58 5.56 15.58
C PHE A 65 -2.93 5.01 16.96
N LYS A 66 -4.08 5.39 17.52
CA LYS A 66 -4.53 4.90 18.83
C LYS A 66 -4.83 3.40 18.76
N ARG A 67 -5.50 2.95 17.71
CA ARG A 67 -5.79 1.53 17.49
C ARG A 67 -4.53 0.74 17.19
N ILE A 68 -3.63 1.27 16.35
CA ILE A 68 -2.33 0.64 16.08
C ILE A 68 -1.56 0.41 17.37
N ASN A 69 -1.57 1.41 18.26
CA ASN A 69 -0.89 1.34 19.55
C ASN A 69 -1.53 0.36 20.54
N ALA A 70 -2.80 0.05 20.36
CA ALA A 70 -3.54 -0.89 21.21
C ALA A 70 -3.45 -2.35 20.71
N LEU A 71 -2.89 -2.60 19.52
CA LEU A 71 -2.75 -3.95 18.98
C LEU A 71 -1.73 -4.77 19.78
N GLY A 72 -2.15 -5.96 20.22
CA GLY A 72 -1.27 -6.98 20.79
C GLY A 72 -0.52 -7.77 19.73
N GLY A 73 0.10 -8.90 20.15
CA GLY A 73 0.93 -9.76 19.30
C GLY A 73 2.35 -9.24 19.15
N ASN A 74 3.27 -10.12 18.74
CA ASN A 74 4.70 -9.83 18.63
C ASN A 74 5.20 -9.80 17.18
N ILE A 75 4.32 -10.08 16.19
CA ILE A 75 4.70 -10.05 14.79
C ILE A 75 5.18 -8.66 14.39
N PRO A 76 6.34 -8.55 13.72
CA PRO A 76 6.79 -7.31 13.13
C PRO A 76 5.72 -6.75 12.19
N ARG A 77 5.38 -5.48 12.37
CA ARG A 77 4.29 -4.83 11.63
C ARG A 77 4.69 -3.47 11.12
N GLY A 78 4.20 -3.13 9.94
CA GLY A 78 4.45 -1.85 9.28
C GLY A 78 3.18 -1.14 8.88
N ILE A 79 3.32 0.12 8.51
CA ILE A 79 2.25 0.94 7.93
C ILE A 79 2.72 1.59 6.63
N ILE A 80 1.78 1.89 5.74
CA ILE A 80 2.06 2.73 4.59
C ILE A 80 2.25 4.16 5.10
N SER A 81 3.47 4.67 4.98
CA SER A 81 3.81 6.03 5.42
C SER A 81 3.96 7.03 4.28
N TYR A 82 4.08 6.55 3.04
CA TYR A 82 4.15 7.36 1.83
C TYR A 82 3.43 6.67 0.67
N GLY A 83 2.78 7.46 -0.17
CA GLY A 83 2.23 7.05 -1.45
C GLY A 83 0.74 7.29 -1.61
N TYR A 84 0.25 7.06 -2.81
CA TYR A 84 -1.18 7.13 -3.09
C TYR A 84 -1.86 5.84 -2.65
N LEU A 85 -2.83 5.95 -1.71
CA LEU A 85 -3.56 4.81 -1.21
C LEU A 85 -4.46 4.20 -2.30
N PRO A 86 -4.49 2.87 -2.46
CA PRO A 86 -5.40 2.20 -3.36
C PRO A 86 -6.81 2.23 -2.77
N LEU A 87 -7.76 2.75 -3.53
CA LEU A 87 -9.16 2.84 -3.11
C LEU A 87 -10.02 1.74 -3.73
N MET A 88 -9.70 1.37 -4.97
CA MET A 88 -10.50 0.40 -5.71
C MET A 88 -9.66 -0.29 -6.78
N LEU A 89 -9.90 -1.59 -6.97
CA LEU A 89 -9.37 -2.37 -8.08
C LEU A 89 -10.49 -2.67 -9.07
N CYS A 90 -10.36 -2.17 -10.29
CA CYS A 90 -11.31 -2.37 -11.37
C CYS A 90 -10.78 -3.41 -12.36
N ARG A 91 -11.55 -4.44 -12.64
CA ARG A 91 -11.25 -5.39 -13.71
C ARG A 91 -11.43 -4.77 -15.10
N SER A 92 -12.43 -3.90 -15.24
CA SER A 92 -12.67 -3.12 -16.46
C SER A 92 -12.03 -1.75 -16.33
N CYS A 93 -11.31 -1.30 -17.38
CA CYS A 93 -10.69 0.01 -17.38
C CYS A 93 -11.76 1.11 -17.52
N PRO A 94 -11.87 2.03 -16.53
CA PRO A 94 -12.84 3.14 -16.59
C PRO A 94 -12.58 4.07 -17.78
N VAL A 95 -11.33 4.26 -18.16
CA VAL A 95 -10.90 5.13 -19.27
C VAL A 95 -11.36 4.54 -20.61
N LYS A 96 -11.16 3.24 -20.79
CA LYS A 96 -11.64 2.51 -21.97
C LYS A 96 -13.17 2.52 -22.03
N GLY A 97 -13.84 2.40 -20.90
CA GLY A 97 -15.29 2.54 -20.79
C GLY A 97 -15.80 3.92 -21.21
N ALA A 98 -14.98 4.97 -21.05
CA ALA A 98 -15.26 6.33 -21.54
C ALA A 98 -14.87 6.55 -23.01
N GLY A 99 -14.46 5.52 -23.76
CA GLY A 99 -14.14 5.59 -25.17
C GLY A 99 -12.71 6.04 -25.52
N ILE A 100 -11.84 6.15 -24.51
CA ILE A 100 -10.44 6.52 -24.72
C ILE A 100 -9.61 5.24 -24.86
N ASP A 101 -8.82 5.12 -25.92
CA ASP A 101 -7.98 3.95 -26.14
C ASP A 101 -6.69 3.98 -25.31
N CYS A 102 -6.03 2.82 -25.19
CA CYS A 102 -4.81 2.68 -24.40
C CYS A 102 -3.62 3.45 -24.98
N LYS A 103 -3.59 3.68 -26.30
CA LYS A 103 -2.50 4.44 -26.95
C LYS A 103 -2.56 5.91 -26.58
N THR A 104 -3.78 6.44 -26.44
CA THR A 104 -4.03 7.83 -26.04
C THR A 104 -3.88 8.00 -24.52
N CYS A 105 -4.33 7.01 -23.74
CA CYS A 105 -4.29 7.03 -22.27
C CYS A 105 -2.87 7.03 -21.71
N LYS A 106 -1.96 6.21 -22.29
CA LYS A 106 -0.55 6.06 -21.82
C LYS A 106 -0.40 5.83 -20.31
N ASN A 107 -1.38 5.23 -19.64
CA ASN A 107 -1.43 4.97 -18.20
C ASN A 107 -1.41 6.22 -17.29
N HIS A 108 -1.67 7.41 -17.81
CA HIS A 108 -1.67 8.68 -17.05
C HIS A 108 -3.05 9.31 -16.94
N SER A 109 -4.10 8.50 -16.95
CA SER A 109 -5.47 9.01 -16.85
C SER A 109 -5.87 9.29 -15.43
N LYS A 110 -6.84 10.18 -15.30
CA LYS A 110 -7.46 10.57 -14.03
C LYS A 110 -8.96 10.46 -14.15
N MET A 111 -9.59 10.05 -13.05
CA MET A 111 -11.04 10.07 -12.89
C MET A 111 -11.42 11.26 -12.02
N LYS A 112 -12.48 11.95 -12.38
CA LYS A 112 -12.98 13.10 -11.64
C LYS A 112 -14.31 12.75 -10.97
N ASP A 113 -14.44 13.04 -9.69
CA ASP A 113 -15.69 12.88 -8.96
C ASP A 113 -16.65 14.06 -9.15
N ARG A 114 -17.81 13.98 -8.51
CA ARG A 114 -18.84 15.04 -8.55
C ARG A 114 -18.40 16.35 -7.90
N LEU A 115 -17.42 16.29 -6.99
CA LEU A 115 -16.86 17.43 -6.27
C LEU A 115 -15.64 18.02 -7.00
N GLY A 116 -15.25 17.44 -8.14
CA GLY A 116 -14.13 17.89 -8.93
C GLY A 116 -12.77 17.34 -8.51
N LYS A 117 -12.71 16.43 -7.52
CA LYS A 117 -11.46 15.77 -7.12
C LYS A 117 -10.99 14.80 -8.19
N GLN A 118 -9.68 14.76 -8.42
CA GLN A 118 -9.04 13.94 -9.45
C GLN A 118 -8.33 12.76 -8.82
N PHE A 119 -8.83 11.55 -9.07
CA PHE A 119 -8.23 10.29 -8.66
C PHE A 119 -7.33 9.76 -9.74
N LEU A 120 -6.14 9.31 -9.36
CA LEU A 120 -5.19 8.74 -10.30
C LEU A 120 -5.59 7.31 -10.67
N LEU A 121 -5.35 6.93 -11.92
CA LEU A 121 -5.62 5.60 -12.42
C LEU A 121 -4.30 4.94 -12.83
N LYS A 122 -3.98 3.82 -12.20
CA LYS A 122 -2.83 2.98 -12.54
C LYS A 122 -3.30 1.70 -13.20
N CYS A 123 -2.90 1.47 -14.43
CA CYS A 123 -3.28 0.29 -15.21
C CYS A 123 -2.07 -0.62 -15.41
N ASP A 124 -2.23 -1.92 -15.19
CA ASP A 124 -1.22 -2.96 -15.45
C ASP A 124 -1.52 -3.76 -16.74
N GLY A 125 -2.55 -3.36 -17.50
CA GLY A 125 -3.03 -4.05 -18.69
C GLY A 125 -4.20 -5.00 -18.42
N ASN A 126 -4.30 -5.60 -17.24
CA ASN A 126 -5.37 -6.52 -16.86
C ASN A 126 -6.39 -5.88 -15.91
N CYS A 127 -5.89 -5.07 -14.99
CA CYS A 127 -6.69 -4.37 -13.99
C CYS A 127 -6.32 -2.89 -13.97
N THR A 128 -7.22 -2.08 -13.44
CA THR A 128 -6.97 -0.65 -13.18
C THR A 128 -7.19 -0.38 -11.71
N GLU A 129 -6.15 0.11 -11.04
CA GLU A 129 -6.20 0.55 -9.66
C GLU A 129 -6.56 2.04 -9.62
N VAL A 130 -7.60 2.37 -8.87
CA VAL A 130 -7.98 3.75 -8.58
C VAL A 130 -7.27 4.16 -7.31
N LEU A 131 -6.43 5.19 -7.41
CA LEU A 131 -5.63 5.69 -6.31
C LEU A 131 -6.27 6.96 -5.72
N ASN A 132 -6.01 7.21 -4.45
CA ASN A 132 -6.48 8.42 -3.78
C ASN A 132 -6.00 9.69 -4.52
N CYS A 133 -6.79 10.77 -4.42
CA CYS A 133 -6.45 12.07 -5.00
C CYS A 133 -5.32 12.77 -4.22
N ASP A 134 -5.21 12.50 -2.92
CA ASP A 134 -4.26 13.13 -2.03
C ASP A 134 -3.13 12.15 -1.68
N LEU A 135 -1.89 12.60 -1.72
CA LEU A 135 -0.71 11.83 -1.36
C LEU A 135 -0.69 11.61 0.16
N LEU A 136 -0.66 10.34 0.58
CA LEU A 136 -0.41 10.01 1.97
C LEU A 136 1.04 10.31 2.29
N PHE A 137 1.26 11.05 3.39
CA PHE A 137 2.59 11.27 3.93
C PHE A 137 2.54 11.34 5.45
N VAL A 138 3.23 10.42 6.10
CA VAL A 138 3.31 10.31 7.56
C VAL A 138 4.77 10.45 7.97
N PRO A 139 5.23 11.70 8.18
CA PRO A 139 6.64 11.97 8.47
C PRO A 139 7.04 11.74 9.91
N ASP A 140 6.07 11.63 10.79
CA ASP A 140 6.29 11.75 12.22
C ASP A 140 6.86 10.46 12.82
N LYS A 141 8.20 10.42 12.89
CA LYS A 141 8.93 9.36 13.58
C LYS A 141 8.60 9.29 15.08
N GLN A 142 8.15 10.37 15.70
CA GLN A 142 7.98 10.42 17.16
C GLN A 142 6.75 9.64 17.63
N ASN A 143 5.69 9.58 16.84
CA ASN A 143 4.47 8.82 17.18
C ASN A 143 4.46 7.39 16.62
N LEU A 144 5.30 7.09 15.63
CA LEU A 144 5.34 5.80 14.93
C LEU A 144 6.40 4.84 15.45
N THR A 145 7.46 5.36 16.10
CA THR A 145 8.63 4.57 16.49
C THR A 145 8.38 3.56 17.61
N LEU A 146 7.26 3.65 18.29
CA LEU A 146 7.02 2.77 19.44
C LEU A 146 6.32 1.45 19.07
N LEU A 147 5.62 1.36 17.94
CA LEU A 147 4.69 0.25 17.69
C LEU A 147 4.71 -0.34 16.28
N THR A 148 5.43 0.28 15.35
CA THR A 148 5.67 -0.27 14.01
C THR A 148 7.15 -0.59 13.84
N SER A 149 7.43 -1.76 13.28
CA SER A 149 8.80 -2.25 13.07
C SER A 149 9.42 -1.66 11.80
N PHE A 150 8.58 -1.25 10.84
CA PHE A 150 9.01 -0.70 9.55
C PHE A 150 7.95 0.22 8.94
N ASN A 151 8.36 1.01 7.95
CA ASN A 151 7.49 1.87 7.17
C ASN A 151 7.52 1.43 5.70
N ILE A 152 6.36 1.46 5.06
CA ILE A 152 6.21 1.15 3.64
C ILE A 152 6.11 2.46 2.86
N LEU A 153 6.98 2.62 1.86
CA LEU A 153 6.94 3.70 0.89
C LEU A 153 6.40 3.12 -0.43
N ARG A 154 5.16 3.48 -0.76
CA ARG A 154 4.46 2.94 -1.91
C ARG A 154 4.56 3.87 -3.12
N PHE A 155 5.60 3.70 -3.92
CA PHE A 155 5.72 4.38 -5.22
C PHE A 155 4.86 3.67 -6.26
N SER A 156 3.95 4.39 -6.88
CA SER A 156 2.93 3.81 -7.76
C SER A 156 2.81 4.49 -9.12
N VAL A 157 2.95 5.80 -9.17
CA VAL A 157 2.81 6.63 -10.39
C VAL A 157 4.03 7.53 -10.62
N GLU A 158 4.91 7.60 -9.64
CA GLU A 158 6.13 8.39 -9.68
C GLU A 158 7.13 7.78 -10.68
N ASN A 159 7.78 8.63 -11.46
CA ASN A 159 8.91 8.23 -12.27
C ASN A 159 10.20 8.15 -11.43
N TYR A 160 11.32 7.72 -12.02
CA TYR A 160 12.59 7.55 -11.31
C TYR A 160 13.07 8.85 -10.62
N VAL A 161 12.98 9.98 -11.31
CA VAL A 161 13.44 11.28 -10.75
C VAL A 161 12.56 11.68 -9.57
N GLU A 162 11.24 11.61 -9.74
CA GLU A 162 10.27 11.91 -8.67
C GLU A 162 10.45 10.97 -7.46
N THR A 163 10.77 9.70 -7.70
CA THR A 163 11.04 8.74 -6.62
C THR A 163 12.29 9.14 -5.84
N VAL A 164 13.38 9.49 -6.52
CA VAL A 164 14.63 9.92 -5.87
C VAL A 164 14.43 11.22 -5.12
N GLU A 165 13.73 12.18 -5.71
CA GLU A 165 13.40 13.45 -5.07
C GLU A 165 12.54 13.22 -3.82
N SER A 166 11.49 12.39 -3.90
CA SER A 166 10.64 12.03 -2.77
C SER A 166 11.43 11.36 -1.64
N LEU A 167 12.37 10.48 -1.96
CA LEU A 167 13.25 9.87 -0.96
C LEU A 167 14.16 10.89 -0.28
N ASN A 168 14.66 11.88 -1.02
CA ASN A 168 15.46 12.98 -0.47
C ASN A 168 14.59 13.92 0.37
N GLU A 169 13.36 14.21 -0.06
CA GLU A 169 12.41 15.06 0.66
C GLU A 169 11.85 14.43 1.93
N LEU A 170 11.79 13.09 2.00
CA LEU A 170 11.53 12.37 3.26
C LEU A 170 12.53 12.75 4.36
N SER A 171 13.72 13.23 3.97
CA SER A 171 14.71 13.81 4.87
C SER A 171 14.53 15.31 5.13
N LEU A 172 13.78 16.04 4.30
CA LEU A 172 13.69 17.51 4.27
C LEU A 172 12.27 18.08 4.54
N TYR A 173 11.39 17.32 5.06
CA TYR A 173 9.97 17.46 5.44
C TYR A 173 9.21 18.82 5.39
N PRO A 174 9.75 20.01 5.50
CA PRO A 174 8.93 21.21 5.70
C PRO A 174 8.19 21.76 4.48
N MET A 175 8.48 21.33 3.25
CA MET A 175 8.08 22.08 2.03
C MET A 175 6.80 21.61 1.30
N LEU A 176 6.22 20.46 1.63
CA LEU A 176 5.11 19.87 0.84
C LEU A 176 3.70 20.01 1.48
N LYS A 177 3.48 20.98 2.33
CA LYS A 177 2.29 21.06 3.20
C LYS A 177 0.91 21.09 2.54
N ASP A 178 0.78 21.52 1.30
CA ASP A 178 -0.53 21.89 0.74
C ASP A 178 -1.30 20.76 0.02
N LYS A 179 -0.68 19.58 -0.18
CA LYS A 179 -1.30 18.44 -0.88
C LYS A 179 -1.14 17.10 -0.16
N LEU A 180 -0.77 17.11 1.10
CA LEU A 180 -0.47 15.93 1.88
C LEU A 180 -1.64 15.56 2.79
N THR A 181 -1.91 14.27 2.91
CA THR A 181 -2.88 13.74 3.86
C THR A 181 -2.23 12.78 4.84
N TYR A 182 -2.74 12.72 6.05
CA TYR A 182 -2.44 11.64 7.00
C TYR A 182 -3.37 10.43 6.82
N GLY A 183 -4.21 10.46 5.80
CA GLY A 183 -5.21 9.42 5.61
C GLY A 183 -6.13 9.30 6.82
N LEU A 184 -6.40 8.07 7.24
CA LEU A 184 -7.22 7.75 8.41
C LEU A 184 -6.42 7.62 9.70
N TYR A 185 -5.08 7.66 9.66
CA TYR A 185 -4.24 7.44 10.84
C TYR A 185 -4.49 8.40 12.00
N ARG A 186 -4.98 9.63 11.74
CA ARG A 186 -5.32 10.59 12.80
C ARG A 186 -6.76 10.51 13.29
N ARG A 187 -7.69 9.96 12.51
CA ARG A 187 -9.13 9.99 12.83
C ARG A 187 -9.85 8.65 12.80
N GLY A 188 -9.24 7.62 12.18
CA GLY A 188 -9.86 6.31 12.00
C GLY A 188 -11.09 6.33 11.08
N VAL A 189 -11.69 5.16 10.93
CA VAL A 189 -13.03 4.96 10.35
C VAL A 189 -14.02 4.93 11.51
N ASN A 190 -15.03 5.81 11.48
CA ASN A 190 -16.13 5.83 12.45
C ASN A 190 -17.16 4.76 12.12
#